data_ba1d72c176fac0b9fa8e56b1bab6ce6d
#
_entry.id   ba1d72c176fac0b9fa8e56b1bab6ce6d
#
_cell.length_a   1.000
_cell.length_b   1.000
_cell.length_c   1.000
_cell.angle_alpha   90.00
_cell.angle_beta   90.00
_cell.angle_gamma   90.00
#
_symmetry.space_group_name_H-M   'P 1'
#
loop_
_entity.id
_entity.type
_entity.pdbx_description
1 polymer ?
#
loop_
_entity_poly.entity_id
_entity_poly.type
_entity_poly.pdbx_seq_one_letter_code
_entity_poly.pdbx_strand_id
1 'polypeptide(L)'
;MHVDDTGIRLAPGFSGSGDVLFDGRRVWSFSVDRASSEAPTVAWPKRMKRLLDGRVEVRIVAGAKEIYAGEHQFGTSTERLRLVDPQGTPIIVDKWGLFQRPFEARDPSVVHAMTDRAAEILRVMREDCGVEGWIAFGTLLGAARSGRAIGHDSDIDLCFLSTASTPAAMSADLWRIARALRRAGMRVTHASASFITVRFRGPDGAAAGIDIYITFFLDGLFYETATVRAPVPREALLPLREIEFEGRMLPAPADPAKLLEVSYGPNWKVPDPSFQHQPGPEVVDRFHGWFGSLMHGRRDWRHFNATAATSDAAPSDFAEWVCGQITPDTAVIEVGPGGGADLRRYAADGRQVLGLDYALPAALVRAAERMPSARVDPLNLYDRRDVLVRGARMSRRLGDRVLVAHRVLETLEPDGLEAFWLLASMGLRRGGRAYVGGVTRHRAAGHEWSQRHGAGRVYPFSPAAAEEQVRAAGGRVVERSGFEAAERARRGGPPAEWRMVVEWPERGSAAGEERA
;
A
#
# COMPACT_ATOMS: atom_id res chain seq x y z
N MET A 1 28.31 -7.10 23.70
CA MET A 1 26.89 -6.90 23.38
C MET A 1 26.21 -6.22 24.55
N HIS A 2 25.26 -5.32 24.31
CA HIS A 2 24.54 -4.59 25.37
C HIS A 2 23.08 -4.39 24.94
N VAL A 3 22.16 -4.51 25.88
CA VAL A 3 20.73 -4.27 25.68
C VAL A 3 20.29 -3.17 26.63
N ASP A 4 19.51 -2.21 26.14
CA ASP A 4 18.96 -1.10 26.92
C ASP A 4 17.59 -0.63 26.34
N ASP A 5 17.00 0.42 26.91
CA ASP A 5 15.70 0.98 26.45
C ASP A 5 15.74 1.51 25.02
N THR A 6 16.90 1.73 24.43
CA THR A 6 17.05 2.27 23.07
C THR A 6 17.12 1.17 22.03
N GLY A 7 17.70 0.03 22.36
CA GLY A 7 17.92 -1.10 21.45
C GLY A 7 18.96 -2.10 21.90
N ILE A 8 19.52 -2.79 20.92
CA ILE A 8 20.52 -3.84 21.06
C ILE A 8 21.80 -3.36 20.38
N ARG A 9 22.87 -3.16 21.15
CA ARG A 9 24.21 -2.92 20.62
C ARG A 9 24.91 -4.25 20.44
N LEU A 10 25.13 -4.65 19.20
CA LEU A 10 25.76 -5.92 18.84
C LEU A 10 27.30 -5.84 18.96
N ALA A 11 27.95 -6.97 18.85
CA ALA A 11 29.42 -7.00 18.78
C ALA A 11 29.90 -6.44 17.43
N PRO A 12 31.08 -5.80 17.37
CA PRO A 12 31.73 -5.47 16.10
C PRO A 12 31.84 -6.69 15.20
N GLY A 13 31.64 -6.52 13.89
CA GLY A 13 31.73 -7.61 12.93
C GLY A 13 30.49 -8.51 12.85
N PHE A 14 29.42 -8.24 13.62
CA PHE A 14 28.18 -9.01 13.51
C PHE A 14 27.50 -8.71 12.17
N SER A 15 27.06 -9.76 11.48
CA SER A 15 26.18 -9.73 10.31
C SER A 15 25.25 -10.94 10.32
N GLY A 16 24.11 -10.84 9.65
CA GLY A 16 23.09 -11.87 9.62
C GLY A 16 21.90 -11.58 10.52
N SER A 17 21.07 -12.57 10.75
CA SER A 17 19.81 -12.45 11.51
C SER A 17 20.01 -12.80 12.99
N GLY A 18 19.16 -12.20 13.83
CA GLY A 18 19.05 -12.52 15.24
C GLY A 18 17.60 -12.54 15.72
N ASP A 19 17.27 -13.59 16.48
CA ASP A 19 15.98 -13.71 17.16
C ASP A 19 16.08 -13.18 18.59
N VAL A 20 15.15 -12.32 18.95
CA VAL A 20 15.02 -11.78 20.31
C VAL A 20 13.93 -12.55 21.04
N LEU A 21 14.30 -13.13 22.16
CA LEU A 21 13.41 -13.87 23.03
C LEU A 21 13.23 -13.11 24.36
N PHE A 22 11.97 -13.04 24.82
CA PHE A 22 11.60 -12.59 26.15
C PHE A 22 11.09 -13.80 26.94
N ASP A 23 11.73 -14.11 28.06
CA ASP A 23 11.42 -15.28 28.90
C ASP A 23 11.33 -16.58 28.07
N GLY A 24 12.31 -16.76 27.18
CA GLY A 24 12.42 -17.93 26.31
C GLY A 24 11.46 -17.92 25.10
N ARG A 25 10.53 -16.96 24.99
CA ARG A 25 9.61 -16.83 23.88
C ARG A 25 10.11 -15.80 22.86
N ARG A 26 10.18 -16.17 21.58
CA ARG A 26 10.55 -15.25 20.53
C ARG A 26 9.50 -14.13 20.41
N VAL A 27 9.96 -12.89 20.37
CA VAL A 27 9.11 -11.70 20.29
C VAL A 27 9.38 -10.83 19.07
N TRP A 28 10.60 -10.95 18.50
CA TRP A 28 11.01 -10.16 17.36
C TRP A 28 12.26 -10.80 16.70
N SER A 29 12.51 -10.48 15.42
CA SER A 29 13.74 -10.82 14.72
C SER A 29 14.25 -9.60 13.96
N PHE A 30 15.58 -9.51 13.85
CA PHE A 30 16.25 -8.43 13.12
C PHE A 30 17.32 -9.01 12.18
N SER A 31 17.73 -8.22 11.19
CA SER A 31 18.85 -8.54 10.30
C SER A 31 19.83 -7.37 10.22
N VAL A 32 21.11 -7.69 10.08
CA VAL A 32 22.20 -6.75 9.84
C VAL A 32 22.91 -7.17 8.55
N ASP A 33 22.75 -6.38 7.50
CA ASP A 33 23.16 -6.76 6.14
C ASP A 33 24.68 -6.77 5.93
N ARG A 34 25.44 -5.97 6.68
CA ARG A 34 26.91 -5.87 6.54
C ARG A 34 27.59 -5.84 7.89
N ALA A 35 28.64 -6.65 7.99
CA ALA A 35 29.58 -6.54 9.08
C ALA A 35 30.28 -5.16 9.03
N SER A 36 30.32 -4.47 10.18
CA SER A 36 31.02 -3.19 10.35
C SER A 36 32.10 -3.35 11.40
N SER A 37 33.21 -2.59 11.28
CA SER A 37 34.20 -2.46 12.34
C SER A 37 33.63 -1.76 13.59
N GLU A 38 32.55 -0.98 13.41
CA GLU A 38 31.79 -0.39 14.52
C GLU A 38 30.70 -1.35 14.98
N ALA A 39 30.41 -1.33 16.29
CA ALA A 39 29.33 -2.14 16.87
C ALA A 39 27.96 -1.64 16.37
N PRO A 40 27.23 -2.41 15.55
CA PRO A 40 25.94 -1.97 15.05
C PRO A 40 24.91 -1.92 16.18
N THR A 41 24.04 -0.90 16.15
CA THR A 41 22.92 -0.76 17.09
C THR A 41 21.61 -0.99 16.34
N VAL A 42 20.85 -1.95 16.83
CA VAL A 42 19.51 -2.28 16.31
C VAL A 42 18.46 -1.70 17.26
N ALA A 43 17.74 -0.69 16.83
CA ALA A 43 16.72 -0.05 17.65
C ALA A 43 15.49 -0.93 17.83
N TRP A 44 14.86 -0.87 19.01
CA TRP A 44 13.58 -1.53 19.23
C TRP A 44 12.52 -1.04 18.23
N PRO A 45 11.68 -1.92 17.69
CA PRO A 45 10.55 -1.52 16.84
C PRO A 45 9.68 -0.48 17.55
N LYS A 46 9.32 0.60 16.85
CA LYS A 46 8.55 1.73 17.44
C LYS A 46 7.30 1.30 18.23
N ARG A 47 6.61 0.27 17.75
CA ARG A 47 5.42 -0.26 18.44
C ARG A 47 5.78 -1.02 19.70
N MET A 48 6.80 -1.86 19.62
CA MET A 48 7.29 -2.65 20.76
C MET A 48 7.81 -1.74 21.87
N LYS A 49 8.57 -0.70 21.53
CA LYS A 49 9.13 0.27 22.48
C LYS A 49 8.10 0.85 23.46
N ARG A 50 6.83 0.98 23.03
CA ARG A 50 5.75 1.49 23.87
C ARG A 50 5.25 0.50 24.92
N LEU A 51 5.61 -0.77 24.79
CA LEU A 51 5.23 -1.85 25.71
C LEU A 51 6.42 -2.33 26.55
N LEU A 52 7.61 -1.78 26.34
CA LEU A 52 8.79 -2.10 27.13
C LEU A 52 8.75 -1.35 28.47
N ASP A 53 8.07 -1.95 29.46
CA ASP A 53 8.03 -1.45 30.84
C ASP A 53 7.90 -2.65 31.78
N GLY A 54 8.98 -2.99 32.51
CA GLY A 54 9.04 -4.14 33.40
C GLY A 54 10.34 -4.94 33.28
N ARG A 55 10.42 -6.03 34.05
CA ARG A 55 11.58 -6.94 34.10
C ARG A 55 11.35 -8.15 33.20
N VAL A 56 12.42 -8.56 32.47
CA VAL A 56 12.35 -9.70 31.56
C VAL A 56 13.73 -10.28 31.32
N GLU A 57 13.84 -11.60 31.18
CA GLU A 57 15.04 -12.23 30.63
C GLU A 57 15.05 -12.00 29.12
N VAL A 58 16.08 -11.30 28.63
CA VAL A 58 16.31 -11.11 27.20
C VAL A 58 17.37 -12.08 26.74
N ARG A 59 17.03 -12.90 25.74
CA ARG A 59 18.00 -13.76 25.04
C ARG A 59 18.02 -13.38 23.57
N ILE A 60 19.21 -13.43 22.96
CA ILE A 60 19.39 -13.20 21.53
C ILE A 60 20.08 -14.41 20.93
N VAL A 61 19.46 -14.98 19.90
CA VAL A 61 19.94 -16.20 19.23
C VAL A 61 20.20 -15.87 17.75
N ALA A 62 21.40 -16.22 17.28
CA ALA A 62 21.78 -16.09 15.87
C ALA A 62 22.00 -17.49 15.29
N GLY A 63 21.07 -17.95 14.45
CA GLY A 63 21.00 -19.35 14.02
C GLY A 63 20.80 -20.29 15.22
N ALA A 64 21.72 -21.22 15.44
CA ALA A 64 21.70 -22.13 16.59
C ALA A 64 22.46 -21.62 17.81
N LYS A 65 23.10 -20.44 17.72
CA LYS A 65 23.99 -19.92 18.76
C LYS A 65 23.30 -18.82 19.56
N GLU A 66 23.21 -19.02 20.90
CA GLU A 66 22.91 -17.94 21.80
C GLU A 66 24.09 -16.98 21.88
N ILE A 67 23.86 -15.70 21.57
CA ILE A 67 24.90 -14.67 21.54
C ILE A 67 24.75 -13.67 22.69
N TYR A 68 23.57 -13.70 23.37
CA TYR A 68 23.31 -12.88 24.54
C TYR A 68 22.23 -13.51 25.42
N ALA A 69 22.40 -13.43 26.75
CA ALA A 69 21.36 -13.69 27.74
C ALA A 69 21.54 -12.76 28.95
N GLY A 70 20.49 -12.20 29.48
CA GLY A 70 20.53 -11.36 30.66
C GLY A 70 19.15 -10.87 31.11
N GLU A 71 18.99 -10.66 32.41
CA GLU A 71 17.83 -9.99 32.99
C GLU A 71 17.91 -8.48 32.73
N HIS A 72 16.79 -7.90 32.28
CA HIS A 72 16.68 -6.48 32.00
C HIS A 72 15.47 -5.87 32.69
N GLN A 73 15.66 -4.64 33.13
CA GLN A 73 14.59 -3.74 33.56
C GLN A 73 14.41 -2.67 32.49
N PHE A 74 13.28 -2.70 31.79
CA PHE A 74 12.85 -1.64 30.89
C PHE A 74 11.93 -0.67 31.63
N GLY A 75 12.04 0.62 31.32
CA GLY A 75 11.18 1.63 31.94
C GLY A 75 11.29 1.66 33.47
N THR A 76 10.17 1.86 34.14
CA THR A 76 10.12 2.07 35.61
C THR A 76 9.38 0.98 36.37
N SER A 77 8.60 0.14 35.70
CA SER A 77 7.84 -0.94 36.34
C SER A 77 8.75 -2.07 36.84
N THR A 78 8.48 -2.57 38.02
CA THR A 78 9.15 -3.75 38.61
C THR A 78 8.43 -5.07 38.32
N GLU A 79 7.28 -4.99 37.68
CA GLU A 79 6.48 -6.14 37.26
C GLU A 79 7.18 -6.95 36.17
N ARG A 80 6.78 -8.22 35.97
CA ARG A 80 7.26 -9.03 34.86
C ARG A 80 6.68 -8.52 33.54
N LEU A 81 7.55 -8.11 32.62
CA LEU A 81 7.14 -7.63 31.32
C LEU A 81 6.48 -8.75 30.51
N ARG A 82 5.29 -8.50 29.98
CA ARG A 82 4.58 -9.43 29.11
C ARG A 82 4.19 -8.75 27.82
N LEU A 83 4.71 -9.24 26.70
CA LEU A 83 4.31 -8.75 25.38
C LEU A 83 3.01 -9.47 24.96
N VAL A 84 1.90 -8.89 25.36
CA VAL A 84 0.54 -9.43 25.12
C VAL A 84 -0.36 -8.33 24.57
N ASP A 85 -1.45 -8.76 23.91
CA ASP A 85 -2.50 -7.84 23.50
C ASP A 85 -3.48 -7.54 24.66
N PRO A 86 -4.50 -6.66 24.47
CA PRO A 86 -5.47 -6.32 25.52
C PRO A 86 -6.29 -7.51 26.05
N GLN A 87 -6.30 -8.64 25.34
CA GLN A 87 -6.97 -9.87 25.75
C GLN A 87 -6.01 -10.84 26.48
N GLY A 88 -4.75 -10.45 26.64
CA GLY A 88 -3.72 -11.28 27.29
C GLY A 88 -3.07 -12.32 26.36
N THR A 89 -3.40 -12.32 25.07
CA THR A 89 -2.79 -13.23 24.09
C THR A 89 -1.38 -12.77 23.76
N PRO A 90 -0.39 -13.65 23.74
CA PRO A 90 0.97 -13.33 23.34
C PRO A 90 1.03 -12.77 21.92
N ILE A 91 1.77 -11.68 21.76
CA ILE A 91 2.03 -11.06 20.45
C ILE A 91 3.52 -11.03 20.14
N ILE A 92 3.83 -10.96 18.85
CA ILE A 92 5.18 -10.72 18.33
C ILE A 92 5.19 -9.48 17.46
N VAL A 93 6.37 -8.96 17.18
CA VAL A 93 6.57 -7.98 16.12
C VAL A 93 7.03 -8.70 14.87
N ASP A 94 6.26 -8.54 13.79
CA ASP A 94 6.58 -9.14 12.49
C ASP A 94 7.69 -8.36 11.75
N LYS A 95 8.08 -8.88 10.60
CA LYS A 95 9.09 -8.27 9.70
C LYS A 95 8.72 -6.86 9.21
N TRP A 96 7.44 -6.47 9.31
CA TRP A 96 6.94 -5.15 8.94
C TRP A 96 6.83 -4.18 10.13
N GLY A 97 7.24 -4.61 11.33
CA GLY A 97 7.14 -3.85 12.57
C GLY A 97 5.71 -3.78 13.12
N LEU A 98 4.82 -4.69 12.71
CA LEU A 98 3.43 -4.77 13.16
C LEU A 98 3.27 -5.85 14.23
N PHE A 99 2.33 -5.64 15.17
CA PHE A 99 1.97 -6.68 16.12
C PHE A 99 1.13 -7.76 15.45
N GLN A 100 1.51 -9.00 15.67
CA GLN A 100 0.83 -10.19 15.19
C GLN A 100 0.59 -11.16 16.34
N ARG A 101 -0.49 -11.96 16.23
CA ARG A 101 -0.74 -13.14 17.06
C ARG A 101 -0.20 -14.35 16.30
N PRO A 102 0.98 -14.87 16.63
CA PRO A 102 1.57 -15.98 15.90
C PRO A 102 0.78 -17.26 16.11
N PHE A 103 0.81 -18.17 15.14
CA PHE A 103 0.12 -19.45 15.22
C PHE A 103 0.51 -20.25 16.48
N GLU A 104 1.79 -20.25 16.84
CA GLU A 104 2.30 -20.93 18.03
C GLU A 104 1.71 -20.40 19.37
N ALA A 105 1.16 -19.17 19.38
CA ALA A 105 0.53 -18.56 20.54
C ALA A 105 -1.01 -18.65 20.52
N ARG A 106 -1.58 -19.31 19.51
CA ARG A 106 -3.03 -19.47 19.33
C ARG A 106 -3.44 -20.92 19.53
N ASP A 107 -4.71 -21.13 19.83
CA ASP A 107 -5.29 -22.47 19.88
C ASP A 107 -5.14 -23.16 18.52
N PRO A 108 -4.70 -24.43 18.45
CA PRO A 108 -4.55 -25.17 17.19
C PRO A 108 -5.82 -25.19 16.33
N SER A 109 -7.01 -25.12 16.92
CA SER A 109 -8.27 -25.02 16.19
C SER A 109 -8.36 -23.81 15.27
N VAL A 110 -7.60 -22.73 15.56
CA VAL A 110 -7.55 -21.54 14.73
C VAL A 110 -6.89 -21.84 13.39
N VAL A 111 -5.73 -22.50 13.42
CA VAL A 111 -5.00 -22.86 12.20
C VAL A 111 -5.83 -23.84 11.36
N HIS A 112 -6.44 -24.84 11.99
CA HIS A 112 -7.35 -25.77 11.31
C HIS A 112 -8.53 -25.04 10.66
N ALA A 113 -9.19 -24.12 11.38
CA ALA A 113 -10.30 -23.34 10.80
C ALA A 113 -9.86 -22.43 9.66
N MET A 114 -8.65 -21.88 9.71
CA MET A 114 -8.06 -21.11 8.61
C MET A 114 -7.74 -22.03 7.40
N THR A 115 -7.21 -23.20 7.64
CA THR A 115 -6.92 -24.21 6.60
C THR A 115 -8.22 -24.68 5.92
N ASP A 116 -9.28 -24.93 6.69
CA ASP A 116 -10.61 -25.28 6.18
C ASP A 116 -11.17 -24.16 5.30
N ARG A 117 -11.02 -22.93 5.73
CA ARG A 117 -11.44 -21.76 4.96
C ARG A 117 -10.63 -21.60 3.67
N ALA A 118 -9.32 -21.86 3.71
CA ALA A 118 -8.47 -21.85 2.51
C ALA A 118 -8.92 -22.90 1.50
N ALA A 119 -9.21 -24.13 1.94
CA ALA A 119 -9.75 -25.20 1.10
C ALA A 119 -11.08 -24.80 0.45
N GLU A 120 -12.00 -24.18 1.22
CA GLU A 120 -13.27 -23.67 0.70
C GLU A 120 -13.08 -22.58 -0.37
N ILE A 121 -12.17 -21.64 -0.12
CA ILE A 121 -11.81 -20.58 -1.08
C ILE A 121 -11.30 -21.19 -2.39
N LEU A 122 -10.33 -22.10 -2.30
CA LEU A 122 -9.76 -22.78 -3.46
C LEU A 122 -10.81 -23.56 -4.25
N ARG A 123 -11.75 -24.20 -3.56
CA ARG A 123 -12.88 -24.89 -4.19
C ARG A 123 -13.78 -23.91 -4.97
N VAL A 124 -14.19 -22.78 -4.36
CA VAL A 124 -15.00 -21.74 -5.01
C VAL A 124 -14.26 -21.14 -6.23
N MET A 125 -12.96 -20.93 -6.12
CA MET A 125 -12.16 -20.43 -7.23
C MET A 125 -12.18 -21.40 -8.42
N ARG A 126 -12.03 -22.69 -8.17
CA ARG A 126 -12.05 -23.73 -9.20
C ARG A 126 -13.45 -23.93 -9.78
N GLU A 127 -14.47 -24.15 -8.93
CA GLU A 127 -15.81 -24.56 -9.37
C GLU A 127 -16.62 -23.38 -9.95
N ASP A 128 -16.59 -22.20 -9.31
CA ASP A 128 -17.43 -21.06 -9.70
C ASP A 128 -16.72 -20.10 -10.67
N CYS A 129 -15.37 -20.14 -10.70
CA CYS A 129 -14.59 -19.21 -11.51
C CYS A 129 -13.76 -19.90 -12.59
N GLY A 130 -13.60 -21.22 -12.55
CA GLY A 130 -12.70 -21.96 -13.46
C GLY A 130 -11.25 -21.51 -13.32
N VAL A 131 -10.83 -21.16 -12.10
CA VAL A 131 -9.48 -20.65 -11.82
C VAL A 131 -8.78 -21.58 -10.85
N GLU A 132 -7.65 -22.13 -11.28
CA GLU A 132 -6.78 -22.94 -10.43
C GLU A 132 -5.98 -22.04 -9.48
N GLY A 133 -6.14 -22.26 -8.18
CA GLY A 133 -5.38 -21.59 -7.12
C GLY A 133 -4.61 -22.59 -6.27
N TRP A 134 -3.61 -22.08 -5.56
CA TRP A 134 -2.74 -22.89 -4.70
C TRP A 134 -2.32 -22.12 -3.45
N ILE A 135 -1.78 -22.83 -2.46
CA ILE A 135 -1.14 -22.22 -1.28
C ILE A 135 0.22 -21.65 -1.68
N ALA A 136 0.55 -20.46 -1.15
CA ALA A 136 1.72 -19.69 -1.56
C ALA A 136 2.54 -19.17 -0.38
N PHE A 137 3.66 -18.55 -0.64
CA PHE A 137 4.53 -17.87 0.32
C PHE A 137 4.78 -18.66 1.62
N GLY A 138 4.52 -18.05 2.78
CA GLY A 138 4.72 -18.66 4.10
C GLY A 138 3.94 -19.96 4.28
N THR A 139 2.74 -20.02 3.72
CA THR A 139 1.89 -21.24 3.75
C THR A 139 2.52 -22.39 2.97
N LEU A 140 2.97 -22.13 1.73
CA LEU A 140 3.67 -23.14 0.93
C LEU A 140 5.00 -23.54 1.56
N LEU A 141 5.72 -22.58 2.13
CA LEU A 141 6.99 -22.81 2.82
C LEU A 141 6.81 -23.75 4.02
N GLY A 142 5.79 -23.52 4.84
CA GLY A 142 5.45 -24.37 5.97
C GLY A 142 5.04 -25.78 5.55
N ALA A 143 4.17 -25.87 4.54
CA ALA A 143 3.75 -27.14 3.95
C ALA A 143 4.94 -27.96 3.42
N ALA A 144 5.84 -27.32 2.66
CA ALA A 144 7.00 -28.00 2.06
C ALA A 144 8.09 -28.39 3.08
N ARG A 145 8.21 -27.67 4.22
CA ARG A 145 9.18 -27.97 5.27
C ARG A 145 8.72 -29.06 6.23
N SER A 146 7.48 -28.98 6.67
CA SER A 146 7.00 -29.81 7.79
C SER A 146 5.54 -30.26 7.68
N GLY A 147 4.81 -29.87 6.64
CA GLY A 147 3.37 -30.10 6.55
C GLY A 147 2.54 -29.23 7.50
N ARG A 148 3.15 -28.23 8.13
CA ARG A 148 2.53 -27.39 9.17
C ARG A 148 2.73 -25.89 8.90
N ALA A 149 1.86 -25.10 9.50
CA ALA A 149 2.02 -23.67 9.53
C ALA A 149 3.31 -23.26 10.27
N ILE A 150 3.95 -22.19 9.79
CA ILE A 150 5.13 -21.64 10.44
C ILE A 150 4.68 -20.99 11.75
N GLY A 151 5.26 -21.43 12.89
CA GLY A 151 4.78 -21.07 14.22
C GLY A 151 4.69 -19.55 14.47
N HIS A 152 5.63 -18.78 13.94
CA HIS A 152 5.67 -17.32 14.05
C HIS A 152 4.89 -16.58 12.95
N ASP A 153 4.22 -17.26 12.04
CA ASP A 153 3.31 -16.69 11.06
C ASP A 153 1.90 -16.50 11.64
N SER A 154 1.02 -15.79 10.95
CA SER A 154 -0.31 -15.42 11.47
C SER A 154 -1.43 -15.47 10.43
N ASP A 155 -1.11 -15.72 9.16
CA ASP A 155 -2.02 -15.70 8.01
C ASP A 155 -1.80 -16.90 7.07
N ILE A 156 -2.68 -17.03 6.11
CA ILE A 156 -2.58 -18.00 5.02
C ILE A 156 -2.61 -17.22 3.71
N ASP A 157 -1.66 -17.55 2.84
CA ASP A 157 -1.51 -16.96 1.52
C ASP A 157 -1.94 -17.95 0.43
N LEU A 158 -2.73 -17.47 -0.52
CA LEU A 158 -3.12 -18.17 -1.72
C LEU A 158 -2.71 -17.38 -2.95
N CYS A 159 -2.38 -18.08 -4.03
CA CYS A 159 -2.15 -17.50 -5.34
C CYS A 159 -3.03 -18.17 -6.40
N PHE A 160 -3.19 -17.50 -7.54
CA PHE A 160 -3.74 -18.10 -8.76
C PHE A 160 -3.03 -17.54 -9.99
N LEU A 161 -2.95 -18.34 -11.04
CA LEU A 161 -2.37 -17.93 -12.31
C LEU A 161 -3.42 -17.26 -13.19
N SER A 162 -3.29 -15.95 -13.42
CA SER A 162 -4.05 -15.26 -14.46
C SER A 162 -3.45 -15.57 -15.84
N THR A 163 -4.32 -15.92 -16.78
CA THR A 163 -3.97 -16.10 -18.19
C THR A 163 -4.18 -14.83 -19.02
N ALA A 164 -4.63 -13.76 -18.38
CA ALA A 164 -4.84 -12.46 -19.02
C ALA A 164 -3.51 -11.81 -19.39
N SER A 165 -3.51 -11.08 -20.49
CA SER A 165 -2.33 -10.40 -21.02
C SER A 165 -2.20 -8.93 -20.63
N THR A 166 -3.20 -8.38 -19.92
CA THR A 166 -3.19 -6.98 -19.48
C THR A 166 -3.52 -6.85 -18.00
N PRO A 167 -2.94 -5.88 -17.30
CA PRO A 167 -3.23 -5.65 -15.87
C PRO A 167 -4.72 -5.44 -15.57
N ALA A 168 -5.45 -4.77 -16.46
CA ALA A 168 -6.90 -4.56 -16.33
C ALA A 168 -7.67 -5.88 -16.38
N ALA A 169 -7.31 -6.79 -17.28
CA ALA A 169 -7.93 -8.10 -17.40
C ALA A 169 -7.54 -9.01 -16.22
N MET A 170 -6.28 -8.97 -15.76
CA MET A 170 -5.81 -9.66 -14.55
C MET A 170 -6.60 -9.22 -13.32
N SER A 171 -6.79 -7.91 -13.15
CA SER A 171 -7.62 -7.37 -12.05
C SER A 171 -9.10 -7.78 -12.19
N ALA A 172 -9.62 -7.91 -13.41
CA ALA A 172 -10.98 -8.39 -13.65
C ALA A 172 -11.16 -9.86 -13.22
N ASP A 173 -10.14 -10.71 -13.40
CA ASP A 173 -10.12 -12.08 -12.86
C ASP A 173 -10.24 -12.07 -11.34
N LEU A 174 -9.42 -11.27 -10.65
CA LEU A 174 -9.46 -11.14 -9.20
C LEU A 174 -10.85 -10.65 -8.71
N TRP A 175 -11.47 -9.74 -9.44
CA TRP A 175 -12.79 -9.22 -9.09
C TRP A 175 -13.91 -10.23 -9.35
N ARG A 176 -13.74 -11.12 -10.35
CA ARG A 176 -14.64 -12.25 -10.59
C ARG A 176 -14.58 -13.22 -9.41
N ILE A 177 -13.37 -13.57 -8.94
CA ILE A 177 -13.15 -14.37 -7.73
C ILE A 177 -13.80 -13.70 -6.52
N ALA A 178 -13.53 -12.41 -6.28
CA ALA A 178 -14.12 -11.67 -5.17
C ALA A 178 -15.65 -11.70 -5.15
N ARG A 179 -16.28 -11.62 -6.33
CA ARG A 179 -17.75 -11.71 -6.43
C ARG A 179 -18.25 -13.12 -6.14
N ALA A 180 -17.57 -14.17 -6.59
CA ALA A 180 -17.94 -15.55 -6.30
C ALA A 180 -17.84 -15.84 -4.79
N LEU A 181 -16.74 -15.47 -4.15
CA LEU A 181 -16.55 -15.62 -2.72
C LEU A 181 -17.61 -14.87 -1.89
N ARG A 182 -18.01 -13.66 -2.33
CA ARG A 182 -19.11 -12.93 -1.66
C ARG A 182 -20.46 -13.63 -1.84
N ARG A 183 -20.75 -14.23 -3.01
CA ARG A 183 -21.95 -15.05 -3.21
C ARG A 183 -21.95 -16.29 -2.34
N ALA A 184 -20.76 -16.86 -2.06
CA ALA A 184 -20.58 -17.94 -1.09
C ALA A 184 -20.63 -17.49 0.38
N GLY A 185 -21.04 -16.23 0.65
CA GLY A 185 -21.19 -15.68 2.01
C GLY A 185 -19.90 -15.18 2.67
N MET A 186 -18.79 -15.11 1.94
CA MET A 186 -17.51 -14.67 2.51
C MET A 186 -17.36 -13.15 2.47
N ARG A 187 -16.76 -12.58 3.51
CA ARG A 187 -16.44 -11.16 3.57
C ARG A 187 -15.10 -10.89 2.89
N VAL A 188 -15.14 -10.26 1.72
CA VAL A 188 -13.96 -9.97 0.90
C VAL A 188 -13.65 -8.48 0.90
N THR A 189 -12.41 -8.11 1.19
CA THR A 189 -11.88 -6.75 1.09
C THR A 189 -10.81 -6.69 0.00
N HIS A 190 -10.80 -5.60 -0.77
CA HIS A 190 -9.74 -5.33 -1.74
C HIS A 190 -8.64 -4.54 -1.04
N ALA A 191 -7.44 -5.11 -0.96
CA ALA A 191 -6.27 -4.43 -0.44
C ALA A 191 -5.56 -3.66 -1.58
N SER A 192 -5.52 -4.24 -2.80
CA SER A 192 -5.03 -3.59 -4.01
C SER A 192 -5.77 -4.14 -5.24
N ALA A 193 -5.35 -3.74 -6.45
CA ALA A 193 -5.84 -4.32 -7.70
C ALA A 193 -5.21 -5.70 -8.02
N SER A 194 -4.19 -6.11 -7.24
CA SER A 194 -3.46 -7.37 -7.43
C SER A 194 -3.74 -8.42 -6.36
N PHE A 195 -4.43 -8.08 -5.26
CA PHE A 195 -4.83 -9.06 -4.24
C PHE A 195 -6.06 -8.63 -3.44
N ILE A 196 -6.74 -9.62 -2.91
CA ILE A 196 -7.91 -9.48 -2.02
C ILE A 196 -7.66 -10.28 -0.75
N THR A 197 -8.34 -9.87 0.32
CA THR A 197 -8.33 -10.59 1.60
C THR A 197 -9.72 -11.09 1.95
N VAL A 198 -9.86 -12.37 2.24
CA VAL A 198 -11.05 -12.95 2.85
C VAL A 198 -10.93 -12.79 4.36
N ARG A 199 -11.85 -12.02 4.96
CA ARG A 199 -11.83 -11.70 6.38
C ARG A 199 -12.90 -12.46 7.15
N PHE A 200 -12.52 -13.04 8.29
CA PHE A 200 -13.45 -13.75 9.18
C PHE A 200 -12.98 -13.67 10.64
N ARG A 201 -13.74 -14.25 11.56
CA ARG A 201 -13.32 -14.43 12.93
C ARG A 201 -12.94 -15.90 13.13
N GLY A 202 -11.79 -16.11 13.76
CA GLY A 202 -11.36 -17.44 14.18
C GLY A 202 -12.19 -18.00 15.34
N PRO A 203 -12.02 -19.27 15.70
CA PRO A 203 -12.66 -19.88 16.87
C PRO A 203 -12.37 -19.14 18.19
N ASP A 204 -11.20 -18.50 18.27
CA ASP A 204 -10.79 -17.64 19.39
C ASP A 204 -11.45 -16.24 19.38
N GLY A 205 -12.39 -16.00 18.45
CA GLY A 205 -13.05 -14.70 18.26
C GLY A 205 -12.17 -13.61 17.66
N ALA A 206 -10.89 -13.88 17.44
CA ALA A 206 -9.97 -12.91 16.84
C ALA A 206 -10.18 -12.75 15.32
N ALA A 207 -9.81 -11.59 14.80
CA ALA A 207 -9.82 -11.36 13.37
C ALA A 207 -8.74 -12.23 12.69
N ALA A 208 -9.13 -12.87 11.59
CA ALA A 208 -8.25 -13.64 10.72
C ALA A 208 -8.44 -13.21 9.25
N GLY A 209 -7.43 -13.44 8.44
CA GLY A 209 -7.44 -13.13 7.01
C GLY A 209 -6.75 -14.21 6.21
N ILE A 210 -7.24 -14.40 4.97
CA ILE A 210 -6.57 -15.20 3.95
C ILE A 210 -6.40 -14.31 2.75
N ASP A 211 -5.17 -14.13 2.31
CA ASP A 211 -4.83 -13.30 1.17
C ASP A 211 -4.80 -14.12 -0.12
N ILE A 212 -5.32 -13.55 -1.20
CA ILE A 212 -5.38 -14.19 -2.52
C ILE A 212 -4.71 -13.25 -3.51
N TYR A 213 -3.58 -13.68 -4.07
CA TYR A 213 -2.72 -12.88 -4.95
C TYR A 213 -2.82 -13.33 -6.41
N ILE A 214 -2.69 -12.37 -7.32
CA ILE A 214 -2.53 -12.65 -8.75
C ILE A 214 -1.08 -13.05 -9.02
N THR A 215 -0.89 -14.12 -9.79
CA THR A 215 0.36 -14.45 -10.46
C THR A 215 0.16 -14.46 -11.97
N PHE A 216 1.20 -14.24 -12.72
CA PHE A 216 1.13 -14.21 -14.18
C PHE A 216 2.51 -14.37 -14.82
N PHE A 217 2.50 -14.69 -16.13
CA PHE A 217 3.69 -14.64 -16.95
C PHE A 217 3.66 -13.41 -17.86
N LEU A 218 4.80 -12.75 -17.97
CA LEU A 218 5.01 -11.67 -18.92
C LEU A 218 6.46 -11.68 -19.42
N ASP A 219 6.64 -11.56 -20.73
CA ASP A 219 7.95 -11.55 -21.39
C ASP A 219 8.86 -12.72 -20.98
N GLY A 220 8.28 -13.91 -20.81
CA GLY A 220 8.99 -15.13 -20.40
C GLY A 220 9.35 -15.21 -18.92
N LEU A 221 8.93 -14.24 -18.12
CA LEU A 221 9.16 -14.21 -16.69
C LEU A 221 7.87 -14.46 -15.91
N PHE A 222 7.98 -15.19 -14.81
CA PHE A 222 6.92 -15.38 -13.84
C PHE A 222 6.93 -14.27 -12.80
N TYR A 223 5.74 -13.76 -12.49
CA TYR A 223 5.53 -12.77 -11.45
C TYR A 223 4.61 -13.33 -10.36
N GLU A 224 5.05 -13.25 -9.13
CA GLU A 224 4.26 -13.57 -7.94
C GLU A 224 4.27 -12.33 -7.03
N THR A 225 3.21 -11.56 -7.08
CA THR A 225 3.15 -10.20 -6.51
C THR A 225 4.26 -9.27 -7.04
N ALA A 226 4.54 -8.15 -6.34
CA ALA A 226 5.71 -7.32 -6.60
C ALA A 226 7.02 -7.91 -6.02
N THR A 227 6.99 -9.11 -5.45
CA THR A 227 8.13 -9.67 -4.72
C THR A 227 8.96 -10.65 -5.54
N VAL A 228 8.32 -11.38 -6.46
CA VAL A 228 8.99 -12.40 -7.28
C VAL A 228 8.87 -12.04 -8.75
N ARG A 229 10.03 -12.00 -9.43
CA ARG A 229 10.16 -11.92 -10.88
C ARG A 229 11.33 -12.79 -11.31
N ALA A 230 11.04 -13.89 -11.94
CA ALA A 230 12.07 -14.87 -12.30
C ALA A 230 11.69 -15.71 -13.52
N PRO A 231 12.67 -16.31 -14.22
CA PRO A 231 12.42 -17.27 -15.28
C PRO A 231 12.00 -18.62 -14.66
N VAL A 232 10.70 -18.77 -14.39
CA VAL A 232 10.12 -20.03 -13.91
C VAL A 232 9.46 -20.72 -15.09
N PRO A 233 9.77 -21.99 -15.40
CA PRO A 233 9.08 -22.73 -16.44
C PRO A 233 7.62 -22.97 -16.02
N ARG A 234 6.70 -22.92 -17.01
CA ARG A 234 5.26 -23.08 -16.72
C ARG A 234 4.94 -24.44 -16.11
N GLU A 235 5.71 -25.44 -16.45
CA GLU A 235 5.61 -26.83 -15.99
C GLU A 235 5.98 -26.96 -14.49
N ALA A 236 6.71 -25.99 -13.93
CA ALA A 236 6.96 -25.94 -12.49
C ALA A 236 5.71 -25.48 -11.69
N LEU A 237 4.75 -24.84 -12.36
CA LEU A 237 3.50 -24.42 -11.74
C LEU A 237 2.36 -25.40 -12.02
N LEU A 238 2.18 -25.84 -13.26
CA LEU A 238 1.03 -26.61 -13.73
C LEU A 238 1.43 -27.93 -14.41
N PRO A 239 0.62 -29.02 -14.26
CA PRO A 239 -0.61 -29.08 -13.47
C PRO A 239 -0.31 -28.98 -11.97
N LEU A 240 -1.25 -28.43 -11.19
CA LEU A 240 -1.11 -28.40 -9.73
C LEU A 240 -1.02 -29.82 -9.18
N ARG A 241 -0.26 -29.94 -8.09
CA ARG A 241 -0.23 -31.14 -7.25
C ARG A 241 -0.89 -30.86 -5.91
N GLU A 242 -1.13 -31.90 -5.14
CA GLU A 242 -1.54 -31.75 -3.75
C GLU A 242 -0.34 -31.85 -2.81
N ILE A 243 -0.36 -31.07 -1.74
CA ILE A 243 0.60 -31.11 -0.65
C ILE A 243 -0.15 -31.08 0.69
N GLU A 244 0.38 -31.82 1.66
CA GLU A 244 -0.20 -31.80 3.00
C GLU A 244 0.12 -30.48 3.73
N PHE A 245 -0.92 -29.89 4.33
CA PHE A 245 -0.81 -28.72 5.20
C PHE A 245 -1.84 -28.82 6.32
N GLU A 246 -1.37 -28.89 7.58
CA GLU A 246 -2.20 -29.02 8.79
C GLU A 246 -3.21 -30.18 8.69
N GLY A 247 -2.75 -31.34 8.19
CA GLY A 247 -3.55 -32.55 8.02
C GLY A 247 -4.57 -32.51 6.87
N ARG A 248 -4.52 -31.52 5.99
CA ARG A 248 -5.31 -31.43 4.76
C ARG A 248 -4.43 -31.46 3.52
N MET A 249 -4.94 -32.09 2.48
CA MET A 249 -4.35 -31.99 1.14
C MET A 249 -4.86 -30.71 0.47
N LEU A 250 -3.95 -29.82 0.10
CA LEU A 250 -4.24 -28.54 -0.56
C LEU A 250 -3.46 -28.44 -1.88
N PRO A 251 -4.02 -27.74 -2.90
CA PRO A 251 -3.33 -27.50 -4.15
C PRO A 251 -2.02 -26.71 -3.94
N ALA A 252 -0.97 -27.17 -4.62
CA ALA A 252 0.35 -26.57 -4.66
C ALA A 252 0.89 -26.57 -6.09
N PRO A 253 1.90 -25.75 -6.42
CA PRO A 253 2.60 -25.82 -7.70
C PRO A 253 3.15 -27.22 -7.99
N ALA A 254 3.32 -27.54 -9.26
CA ALA A 254 3.89 -28.84 -9.69
C ALA A 254 5.26 -29.11 -9.07
N ASP A 255 6.10 -28.07 -8.97
CA ASP A 255 7.39 -28.08 -8.27
C ASP A 255 7.43 -26.99 -7.19
N PRO A 256 6.95 -27.28 -5.96
CA PRO A 256 7.00 -26.33 -4.86
C PRO A 256 8.43 -25.90 -4.52
N ALA A 257 9.41 -26.78 -4.65
CA ALA A 257 10.80 -26.48 -4.31
C ALA A 257 11.37 -25.41 -5.23
N LYS A 258 11.05 -25.46 -6.52
CA LYS A 258 11.49 -24.47 -7.51
C LYS A 258 10.90 -23.09 -7.20
N LEU A 259 9.62 -23.02 -6.85
CA LEU A 259 8.99 -21.75 -6.48
C LEU A 259 9.57 -21.18 -5.18
N LEU A 260 9.79 -22.02 -4.19
CA LEU A 260 10.38 -21.61 -2.91
C LEU A 260 11.84 -21.15 -3.06
N GLU A 261 12.61 -21.82 -3.93
CA GLU A 261 13.96 -21.38 -4.25
C GLU A 261 13.98 -19.97 -4.87
N VAL A 262 13.06 -19.71 -5.80
CA VAL A 262 12.93 -18.40 -6.46
C VAL A 262 12.44 -17.31 -5.50
N SER A 263 11.53 -17.66 -4.59
CA SER A 263 10.91 -16.71 -3.65
C SER A 263 11.77 -16.41 -2.43
N TYR A 264 12.51 -17.42 -1.91
CA TYR A 264 13.24 -17.34 -0.64
C TYR A 264 14.74 -17.60 -0.79
N GLY A 265 15.21 -17.90 -1.99
CA GLY A 265 16.60 -18.26 -2.28
C GLY A 265 16.92 -19.74 -2.05
N PRO A 266 18.15 -20.17 -2.39
CA PRO A 266 18.54 -21.58 -2.36
C PRO A 266 18.51 -22.21 -0.96
N ASN A 267 18.59 -21.38 0.08
CA ASN A 267 18.59 -21.81 1.48
C ASN A 267 17.20 -21.83 2.11
N TRP A 268 16.10 -21.81 1.31
CA TRP A 268 14.73 -21.73 1.79
C TRP A 268 14.35 -22.80 2.82
N LYS A 269 15.06 -23.93 2.86
CA LYS A 269 14.84 -25.00 3.85
C LYS A 269 15.26 -24.62 5.27
N VAL A 270 16.18 -23.67 5.41
CA VAL A 270 16.67 -23.21 6.71
C VAL A 270 15.73 -22.07 7.18
N PRO A 271 15.14 -22.19 8.39
CA PRO A 271 14.32 -21.12 8.92
C PRO A 271 15.10 -19.80 9.09
N ASP A 272 14.55 -18.72 8.54
CA ASP A 272 15.02 -17.35 8.75
C ASP A 272 13.81 -16.44 9.05
N PRO A 273 13.47 -16.26 10.34
CA PRO A 273 12.35 -15.42 10.74
C PRO A 273 12.50 -13.93 10.43
N SER A 274 13.71 -13.49 10.10
CA SER A 274 13.99 -12.11 9.71
C SER A 274 13.85 -11.87 8.20
N PHE A 275 13.64 -12.93 7.41
CA PHE A 275 13.58 -12.86 5.96
C PHE A 275 12.56 -11.81 5.48
N GLN A 276 13.02 -10.95 4.59
CA GLN A 276 12.17 -9.98 3.89
C GLN A 276 12.44 -10.06 2.39
N HIS A 277 11.38 -10.10 1.59
CA HIS A 277 11.53 -9.94 0.16
C HIS A 277 12.08 -8.55 -0.17
N GLN A 278 13.10 -8.48 -0.99
CA GLN A 278 13.74 -7.25 -1.46
C GLN A 278 13.69 -7.20 -2.99
N PRO A 279 12.51 -6.93 -3.58
CA PRO A 279 12.39 -6.84 -5.03
C PRO A 279 13.19 -5.65 -5.57
N GLY A 280 13.73 -5.81 -6.78
CA GLY A 280 14.40 -4.71 -7.46
C GLY A 280 13.44 -3.53 -7.71
N PRO A 281 13.94 -2.28 -7.76
CA PRO A 281 13.09 -1.11 -8.00
C PRO A 281 12.24 -1.22 -9.26
N GLU A 282 12.80 -1.78 -10.33
CA GLU A 282 12.11 -1.98 -11.62
C GLU A 282 10.92 -2.94 -11.52
N VAL A 283 10.95 -3.91 -10.60
CA VAL A 283 9.82 -4.83 -10.35
C VAL A 283 8.71 -4.10 -9.62
N VAL A 284 9.10 -3.33 -8.59
CA VAL A 284 8.18 -2.54 -7.77
C VAL A 284 7.48 -1.49 -8.62
N ASP A 285 8.23 -0.71 -9.39
CA ASP A 285 7.70 0.36 -10.24
C ASP A 285 6.74 -0.18 -11.30
N ARG A 286 7.12 -1.27 -11.97
CA ARG A 286 6.25 -1.92 -12.97
C ARG A 286 4.96 -2.42 -12.36
N PHE A 287 5.04 -3.08 -11.20
CA PHE A 287 3.88 -3.62 -10.50
C PHE A 287 2.96 -2.50 -9.99
N HIS A 288 3.53 -1.40 -9.52
CA HIS A 288 2.79 -0.21 -9.14
C HIS A 288 2.07 0.42 -10.33
N GLY A 289 2.74 0.60 -11.46
CA GLY A 289 2.14 1.14 -12.68
C GLY A 289 1.00 0.27 -13.21
N TRP A 290 1.06 -1.05 -12.99
CA TRP A 290 0.02 -1.98 -13.45
C TRP A 290 -1.17 -2.10 -12.51
N PHE A 291 -0.94 -2.20 -11.21
CA PHE A 291 -1.97 -2.55 -10.25
C PHE A 291 -2.29 -1.45 -9.26
N GLY A 292 -1.59 -0.32 -9.33
CA GLY A 292 -1.78 0.76 -8.37
C GLY A 292 -1.52 0.31 -6.94
N SER A 293 -0.57 -0.62 -6.75
CA SER A 293 -0.35 -1.30 -5.48
C SER A 293 0.44 -0.48 -4.46
N LEU A 294 0.68 0.83 -4.73
CA LEU A 294 1.30 1.74 -3.76
C LEU A 294 0.41 1.92 -2.53
N MET A 295 0.37 0.90 -1.71
CA MET A 295 -0.21 0.98 -0.36
C MET A 295 0.72 1.76 0.59
N HIS A 296 1.98 1.99 0.20
CA HIS A 296 2.93 2.80 0.93
C HIS A 296 2.41 4.23 1.07
N GLY A 297 2.35 4.70 2.28
CA GLY A 297 1.83 6.03 2.58
C GLY A 297 0.31 6.17 2.59
N ARG A 298 -0.49 5.27 2.01
CA ARG A 298 -1.96 5.37 2.08
C ARG A 298 -2.47 5.41 3.52
N ARG A 299 -1.85 4.63 4.40
CA ARG A 299 -2.18 4.61 5.81
C ARG A 299 -1.81 5.93 6.49
N ASP A 300 -0.63 6.47 6.16
CA ASP A 300 -0.15 7.72 6.71
C ASP A 300 -0.99 8.89 6.21
N TRP A 301 -1.30 8.92 4.91
CA TRP A 301 -2.24 9.89 4.33
C TRP A 301 -3.64 9.77 4.94
N ARG A 302 -4.14 8.56 5.18
CA ARG A 302 -5.45 8.38 5.84
C ARG A 302 -5.45 8.91 7.26
N HIS A 303 -4.38 8.71 8.00
CA HIS A 303 -4.23 9.24 9.36
C HIS A 303 -4.15 10.77 9.33
N PHE A 304 -3.31 11.33 8.48
CA PHE A 304 -3.17 12.77 8.27
C PHE A 304 -4.52 13.42 7.87
N ASN A 305 -5.19 12.89 6.87
CA ASN A 305 -6.48 13.38 6.40
C ASN A 305 -7.58 13.25 7.46
N ALA A 306 -7.56 12.19 8.28
CA ALA A 306 -8.52 12.00 9.36
C ALA A 306 -8.37 13.09 10.44
N THR A 307 -7.15 13.46 10.78
CA THR A 307 -6.86 14.55 11.72
C THR A 307 -7.34 15.88 11.14
N ALA A 308 -7.06 16.16 9.87
CA ALA A 308 -7.52 17.36 9.18
C ALA A 308 -9.05 17.42 9.04
N ALA A 309 -9.73 16.27 8.84
CA ALA A 309 -11.18 16.21 8.68
C ALA A 309 -11.97 16.49 9.97
N THR A 310 -11.34 16.39 11.13
CA THR A 310 -11.95 16.72 12.44
C THR A 310 -11.69 18.14 12.88
N SER A 311 -10.87 18.91 12.15
CA SER A 311 -10.59 20.31 12.41
C SER A 311 -11.58 21.21 11.66
N ASP A 312 -11.96 22.33 12.28
CA ASP A 312 -12.69 23.42 11.61
C ASP A 312 -11.74 24.29 10.77
N ALA A 313 -10.86 23.64 10.01
CA ALA A 313 -9.90 24.32 9.18
C ALA A 313 -10.62 25.21 8.15
N ALA A 314 -10.17 26.46 8.06
CA ALA A 314 -10.60 27.37 7.00
C ALA A 314 -10.19 26.83 5.62
N PRO A 315 -10.92 27.18 4.57
CA PRO A 315 -10.50 26.90 3.20
C PRO A 315 -9.15 27.54 2.90
N SER A 316 -8.42 26.97 1.96
CA SER A 316 -7.15 27.54 1.53
C SER A 316 -7.34 28.81 0.68
N ASP A 317 -6.34 29.69 0.67
CA ASP A 317 -6.31 30.85 -0.26
C ASP A 317 -6.38 30.39 -1.73
N PHE A 318 -5.91 29.18 -1.99
CA PHE A 318 -6.01 28.57 -3.32
C PHE A 318 -7.48 28.27 -3.68
N ALA A 319 -8.28 27.76 -2.76
CA ALA A 319 -9.70 27.52 -2.99
C ALA A 319 -10.48 28.82 -3.21
N GLU A 320 -10.18 29.87 -2.42
CA GLU A 320 -10.79 31.18 -2.61
C GLU A 320 -10.41 31.79 -3.96
N TRP A 321 -9.15 31.67 -4.36
CA TRP A 321 -8.71 32.10 -5.68
C TRP A 321 -9.45 31.34 -6.80
N VAL A 322 -9.60 30.02 -6.73
CA VAL A 322 -10.36 29.23 -7.71
C VAL A 322 -11.81 29.67 -7.76
N CYS A 323 -12.47 29.87 -6.61
CA CYS A 323 -13.84 30.37 -6.55
C CYS A 323 -14.02 31.72 -7.27
N GLY A 324 -13.02 32.59 -7.23
CA GLY A 324 -12.99 33.85 -7.96
C GLY A 324 -12.81 33.73 -9.49
N GLN A 325 -12.38 32.55 -9.98
CA GLN A 325 -12.13 32.30 -11.41
C GLN A 325 -13.27 31.56 -12.12
N ILE A 326 -14.23 31.03 -11.38
CA ILE A 326 -15.31 30.16 -11.91
C ILE A 326 -16.69 30.70 -11.54
N THR A 327 -17.67 30.41 -12.37
CA THR A 327 -19.07 30.80 -12.09
C THR A 327 -19.71 29.88 -11.05
N PRO A 328 -20.80 30.30 -10.38
CA PRO A 328 -21.51 29.47 -9.42
C PRO A 328 -22.02 28.14 -10.00
N ASP A 329 -22.36 28.10 -11.29
CA ASP A 329 -22.89 26.89 -11.95
C ASP A 329 -21.79 25.91 -12.39
N THR A 330 -20.51 26.31 -12.29
CA THR A 330 -19.40 25.45 -12.67
C THR A 330 -19.23 24.32 -11.67
N ALA A 331 -19.33 23.08 -12.13
CA ALA A 331 -19.06 21.90 -11.30
C ALA A 331 -17.55 21.76 -10.99
N VAL A 332 -17.22 21.38 -9.77
CA VAL A 332 -15.84 21.20 -9.32
C VAL A 332 -15.52 19.71 -9.12
N ILE A 333 -14.45 19.25 -9.72
CA ILE A 333 -13.86 17.93 -9.46
C ILE A 333 -12.56 18.16 -8.72
N GLU A 334 -12.56 17.91 -7.42
CA GLU A 334 -11.40 18.10 -6.57
C GLU A 334 -10.65 16.76 -6.41
N VAL A 335 -9.39 16.72 -6.85
CA VAL A 335 -8.50 15.59 -6.63
C VAL A 335 -7.67 15.87 -5.38
N GLY A 336 -7.76 14.97 -4.39
CA GLY A 336 -7.07 15.10 -3.12
C GLY A 336 -7.73 16.10 -2.15
N PRO A 337 -9.05 16.00 -1.85
CA PRO A 337 -9.72 16.89 -0.89
C PRO A 337 -9.17 16.77 0.54
N GLY A 338 -8.36 15.76 0.86
CA GLY A 338 -7.75 15.58 2.17
C GLY A 338 -8.77 15.58 3.31
N GLY A 339 -8.72 16.60 4.18
CA GLY A 339 -9.69 16.82 5.26
C GLY A 339 -11.00 17.46 4.80
N GLY A 340 -11.08 17.94 3.56
CA GLY A 340 -12.29 18.45 2.94
C GLY A 340 -12.58 19.92 3.23
N ALA A 341 -11.60 20.72 3.67
CA ALA A 341 -11.81 22.16 3.90
C ALA A 341 -12.17 22.89 2.59
N ASP A 342 -11.38 22.68 1.55
CA ASP A 342 -11.58 23.28 0.23
C ASP A 342 -12.87 22.73 -0.43
N LEU A 343 -13.13 21.42 -0.29
CA LEU A 343 -14.36 20.77 -0.78
C LEU A 343 -15.62 21.44 -0.19
N ARG A 344 -15.62 21.70 1.13
CA ARG A 344 -16.73 22.40 1.80
C ARG A 344 -16.90 23.82 1.25
N ARG A 345 -15.80 24.53 0.97
CA ARG A 345 -15.82 25.87 0.39
C ARG A 345 -16.48 25.89 -1.00
N TYR A 346 -16.08 24.94 -1.86
CA TYR A 346 -16.70 24.84 -3.19
C TYR A 346 -18.19 24.50 -3.10
N ALA A 347 -18.59 23.63 -2.17
CA ALA A 347 -19.98 23.24 -1.99
C ALA A 347 -20.85 24.32 -1.34
N ALA A 348 -20.27 25.24 -0.59
CA ALA A 348 -21.00 26.31 0.13
C ALA A 348 -21.77 27.25 -0.81
N ASP A 349 -21.29 27.44 -2.05
CA ASP A 349 -21.94 28.26 -3.07
C ASP A 349 -22.99 27.45 -3.89
N GLY A 350 -23.35 26.25 -3.44
CA GLY A 350 -24.31 25.38 -4.12
C GLY A 350 -23.75 24.60 -5.34
N ARG A 351 -22.45 24.76 -5.63
CA ARG A 351 -21.80 24.06 -6.75
C ARG A 351 -21.82 22.55 -6.55
N GLN A 352 -21.99 21.81 -7.66
CA GLN A 352 -21.81 20.37 -7.65
C GLN A 352 -20.34 20.02 -7.48
N VAL A 353 -19.98 19.34 -6.39
CA VAL A 353 -18.60 19.00 -6.07
C VAL A 353 -18.40 17.48 -6.01
N LEU A 354 -17.37 17.00 -6.71
CA LEU A 354 -16.91 15.62 -6.61
C LEU A 354 -15.49 15.59 -6.07
N GLY A 355 -15.32 15.17 -4.83
CA GLY A 355 -14.01 14.91 -4.24
C GLY A 355 -13.51 13.50 -4.59
N LEU A 356 -12.28 13.39 -5.08
CA LEU A 356 -11.63 12.13 -5.44
C LEU A 356 -10.33 12.00 -4.65
N ASP A 357 -10.21 10.99 -3.78
CA ASP A 357 -9.02 10.84 -2.94
C ASP A 357 -8.59 9.37 -2.80
N TYR A 358 -7.29 9.19 -2.70
CA TYR A 358 -6.64 7.92 -2.44
C TYR A 358 -6.88 7.40 -1.01
N ALA A 359 -6.99 8.30 -0.05
CA ALA A 359 -7.00 8.02 1.39
C ALA A 359 -8.16 8.70 2.11
N LEU A 360 -9.37 8.58 1.58
CA LEU A 360 -10.59 9.20 2.13
C LEU A 360 -10.76 8.87 3.62
N PRO A 361 -10.83 9.89 4.50
CA PRO A 361 -11.19 9.70 5.89
C PRO A 361 -12.69 9.48 6.04
N ALA A 362 -13.09 8.60 6.96
CA ALA A 362 -14.50 8.31 7.21
C ALA A 362 -15.31 9.55 7.64
N ALA A 363 -14.66 10.52 8.31
CA ALA A 363 -15.31 11.77 8.71
C ALA A 363 -15.73 12.60 7.49
N LEU A 364 -14.86 12.70 6.47
CA LEU A 364 -15.18 13.41 5.23
C LEU A 364 -16.31 12.73 4.46
N VAL A 365 -16.30 11.39 4.37
CA VAL A 365 -17.38 10.63 3.73
C VAL A 365 -18.73 10.96 4.37
N ARG A 366 -18.82 10.88 5.71
CA ARG A 366 -20.04 11.23 6.45
C ARG A 366 -20.42 12.70 6.32
N ALA A 367 -19.45 13.61 6.21
CA ALA A 367 -19.73 15.03 6.00
C ALA A 367 -20.32 15.28 4.60
N ALA A 368 -19.75 14.65 3.58
CA ALA A 368 -20.25 14.74 2.20
C ALA A 368 -21.69 14.20 2.05
N GLU A 369 -22.03 13.11 2.76
CA GLU A 369 -23.40 12.56 2.77
C GLU A 369 -24.48 13.57 3.26
N ARG A 370 -24.07 14.58 4.03
CA ARG A 370 -24.94 15.65 4.55
C ARG A 370 -24.99 16.89 3.66
N MET A 371 -24.18 16.94 2.61
CA MET A 371 -24.12 18.06 1.66
C MET A 371 -24.78 17.64 0.34
N PRO A 372 -25.95 18.17 -0.02
CA PRO A 372 -26.67 17.74 -1.23
C PRO A 372 -25.88 17.94 -2.53
N SER A 373 -24.98 18.93 -2.55
CA SER A 373 -24.16 19.27 -3.72
C SER A 373 -22.78 18.59 -3.74
N ALA A 374 -22.40 17.86 -2.68
CA ALA A 374 -21.08 17.27 -2.58
C ALA A 374 -21.12 15.74 -2.55
N ARG A 375 -20.14 15.15 -3.20
CA ARG A 375 -19.91 13.71 -3.17
C ARG A 375 -18.41 13.44 -3.10
N VAL A 376 -18.02 12.38 -2.39
CA VAL A 376 -16.63 11.90 -2.37
C VAL A 376 -16.56 10.43 -2.79
N ASP A 377 -15.60 10.13 -3.65
CA ASP A 377 -15.34 8.78 -4.15
C ASP A 377 -13.84 8.45 -4.03
N PRO A 378 -13.47 7.17 -3.84
CA PRO A 378 -12.08 6.78 -3.87
C PRO A 378 -11.49 6.94 -5.27
N LEU A 379 -10.23 7.37 -5.33
CA LEU A 379 -9.41 7.40 -6.55
C LEU A 379 -7.99 6.98 -6.21
N ASN A 380 -7.48 5.95 -6.86
CA ASN A 380 -6.08 5.59 -6.83
C ASN A 380 -5.43 5.90 -8.18
N LEU A 381 -4.60 6.93 -8.24
CA LEU A 381 -3.90 7.33 -9.47
C LEU A 381 -2.88 6.31 -9.95
N TYR A 382 -2.47 5.35 -9.11
CA TYR A 382 -1.60 4.24 -9.50
C TYR A 382 -2.38 3.01 -9.99
N ASP A 383 -3.71 3.02 -9.89
CA ASP A 383 -4.58 2.00 -10.49
C ASP A 383 -5.07 2.50 -11.86
N ARG A 384 -4.41 2.05 -12.93
CA ARG A 384 -4.75 2.44 -14.30
C ARG A 384 -6.23 2.24 -14.63
N ARG A 385 -6.85 1.17 -14.12
CA ARG A 385 -8.26 0.91 -14.32
C ARG A 385 -9.15 1.96 -13.62
N ASP A 386 -8.82 2.33 -12.40
CA ASP A 386 -9.58 3.35 -11.66
C ASP A 386 -9.50 4.69 -12.38
N VAL A 387 -8.30 5.08 -12.83
CA VAL A 387 -8.08 6.29 -13.64
C VAL A 387 -8.93 6.30 -14.92
N LEU A 388 -8.91 5.22 -15.70
CA LEU A 388 -9.67 5.12 -16.94
C LEU A 388 -11.19 5.12 -16.69
N VAL A 389 -11.69 4.41 -15.69
CA VAL A 389 -13.11 4.40 -15.33
C VAL A 389 -13.57 5.77 -14.86
N ARG A 390 -12.80 6.45 -14.01
CA ARG A 390 -13.11 7.80 -13.52
C ARG A 390 -13.06 8.82 -14.65
N GLY A 391 -12.00 8.81 -15.47
CA GLY A 391 -11.86 9.67 -16.63
C GLY A 391 -13.02 9.51 -17.63
N ALA A 392 -13.41 8.26 -17.93
CA ALA A 392 -14.55 7.98 -18.79
C ALA A 392 -15.89 8.49 -18.21
N ARG A 393 -16.11 8.34 -16.90
CA ARG A 393 -17.30 8.89 -16.22
C ARG A 393 -17.31 10.41 -16.25
N MET A 394 -16.18 11.04 -15.97
CA MET A 394 -16.05 12.50 -16.04
C MET A 394 -16.31 13.02 -17.45
N SER A 395 -15.79 12.36 -18.49
CA SER A 395 -15.95 12.78 -19.87
C SER A 395 -17.39 12.70 -20.41
N ARG A 396 -18.25 11.91 -19.78
CA ARG A 396 -19.68 11.76 -20.14
C ARG A 396 -20.59 12.78 -19.49
N ARG A 397 -20.13 13.47 -18.45
CA ARG A 397 -20.93 14.52 -17.81
C ARG A 397 -21.07 15.71 -18.76
N LEU A 398 -22.26 16.25 -18.84
CA LEU A 398 -22.55 17.49 -19.54
C LEU A 398 -22.41 18.67 -18.59
N GLY A 399 -22.18 19.87 -19.13
CA GLY A 399 -22.05 21.13 -18.38
C GLY A 399 -20.59 21.51 -18.07
N ASP A 400 -20.45 22.77 -17.67
CA ASP A 400 -19.17 23.38 -17.34
C ASP A 400 -18.60 22.78 -16.07
N ARG A 401 -17.32 22.46 -16.13
CA ARG A 401 -16.60 21.86 -15.01
C ARG A 401 -15.14 22.22 -15.02
N VAL A 402 -14.59 22.22 -13.83
CA VAL A 402 -13.15 22.36 -13.61
C VAL A 402 -12.61 21.18 -12.81
N LEU A 403 -11.34 20.86 -13.03
CA LEU A 403 -10.60 19.96 -12.16
C LEU A 403 -9.70 20.81 -11.26
N VAL A 404 -9.69 20.51 -9.98
CA VAL A 404 -8.89 21.22 -8.98
C VAL A 404 -8.00 20.22 -8.27
N ALA A 405 -6.71 20.57 -8.08
CA ALA A 405 -5.78 19.79 -7.29
C ALA A 405 -4.83 20.73 -6.53
N HIS A 406 -4.97 20.75 -5.20
CA HIS A 406 -4.14 21.57 -4.34
C HIS A 406 -3.28 20.68 -3.43
N ARG A 407 -1.96 20.85 -3.51
CA ARG A 407 -0.96 20.08 -2.74
C ARG A 407 -1.04 18.56 -2.95
N VAL A 408 -1.36 18.14 -4.17
CA VAL A 408 -1.46 16.72 -4.56
C VAL A 408 -0.23 16.28 -5.37
N LEU A 409 0.19 17.09 -6.36
CA LEU A 409 1.19 16.66 -7.33
C LEU A 409 2.54 16.35 -6.71
N GLU A 410 2.93 17.08 -5.67
CA GLU A 410 4.13 16.81 -4.91
C GLU A 410 4.06 15.54 -4.05
N THR A 411 2.90 14.91 -3.95
CA THR A 411 2.71 13.63 -3.25
C THR A 411 2.79 12.42 -4.19
N LEU A 412 2.90 12.66 -5.49
CA LEU A 412 2.87 11.65 -6.53
C LEU A 412 4.28 11.33 -7.05
N GLU A 413 4.52 10.06 -7.27
CA GLU A 413 5.65 9.57 -8.07
C GLU A 413 5.38 9.75 -9.56
N PRO A 414 6.37 9.57 -10.46
CA PRO A 414 6.22 9.81 -11.89
C PRO A 414 4.98 9.17 -12.53
N ASP A 415 4.70 7.89 -12.22
CA ASP A 415 3.54 7.17 -12.77
C ASP A 415 2.20 7.77 -12.30
N GLY A 416 2.15 8.23 -11.04
CA GLY A 416 0.97 8.93 -10.49
C GLY A 416 0.76 10.29 -11.15
N LEU A 417 1.84 11.00 -11.47
CA LEU A 417 1.78 12.28 -12.21
C LEU A 417 1.26 12.09 -13.63
N GLU A 418 1.78 11.08 -14.35
CA GLU A 418 1.29 10.72 -15.69
C GLU A 418 -0.21 10.38 -15.65
N ALA A 419 -0.61 9.57 -14.67
CA ALA A 419 -1.99 9.17 -14.48
C ALA A 419 -2.92 10.35 -14.11
N PHE A 420 -2.43 11.32 -13.34
CA PHE A 420 -3.16 12.55 -13.04
C PHE A 420 -3.45 13.36 -14.32
N TRP A 421 -2.45 13.57 -15.16
CA TRP A 421 -2.62 14.30 -16.42
C TRP A 421 -3.51 13.54 -17.41
N LEU A 422 -3.43 12.21 -17.44
CA LEU A 422 -4.36 11.39 -18.20
C LEU A 422 -5.79 11.55 -17.72
N LEU A 423 -6.03 11.52 -16.41
CA LEU A 423 -7.36 11.75 -15.81
C LEU A 423 -7.91 13.12 -16.20
N ALA A 424 -7.08 14.16 -16.07
CA ALA A 424 -7.43 15.53 -16.42
C ALA A 424 -7.79 15.67 -17.91
N SER A 425 -6.94 15.12 -18.78
CA SER A 425 -7.17 15.10 -20.24
C SER A 425 -8.48 14.40 -20.61
N MET A 426 -8.77 13.25 -20.01
CA MET A 426 -10.04 12.53 -20.24
C MET A 426 -11.25 13.31 -19.74
N GLY A 427 -11.15 13.88 -18.54
CA GLY A 427 -12.23 14.60 -17.89
C GLY A 427 -12.58 15.93 -18.57
N LEU A 428 -11.60 16.59 -19.15
CA LEU A 428 -11.70 17.95 -19.70
C LEU A 428 -11.60 17.99 -21.25
N ARG A 429 -11.62 16.86 -21.93
CA ARG A 429 -11.42 16.74 -23.41
C ARG A 429 -12.46 17.48 -24.28
N ARG A 430 -13.59 17.90 -23.69
CA ARG A 430 -14.65 18.67 -24.37
C ARG A 430 -14.59 20.16 -24.05
N GLY A 431 -13.42 20.65 -23.71
CA GLY A 431 -13.22 21.95 -23.13
C GLY A 431 -13.27 21.90 -21.59
N GLY A 432 -12.48 22.74 -20.95
CA GLY A 432 -12.43 22.89 -19.50
C GLY A 432 -11.03 23.22 -19.00
N ARG A 433 -10.99 23.59 -17.72
CA ARG A 433 -9.74 24.02 -17.07
C ARG A 433 -9.43 23.16 -15.86
N ALA A 434 -8.13 22.96 -15.65
CA ALA A 434 -7.60 22.45 -14.39
C ALA A 434 -6.86 23.57 -13.65
N TYR A 435 -7.19 23.75 -12.39
CA TYR A 435 -6.51 24.64 -11.44
C TYR A 435 -5.64 23.76 -10.54
N VAL A 436 -4.35 23.95 -10.62
CA VAL A 436 -3.40 23.11 -9.93
C VAL A 436 -2.41 23.97 -9.16
N GLY A 437 -2.15 23.64 -7.90
CA GLY A 437 -1.21 24.35 -7.07
C GLY A 437 -0.65 23.47 -5.95
N GLY A 438 0.51 23.89 -5.43
CA GLY A 438 1.17 23.14 -4.37
C GLY A 438 2.39 23.85 -3.81
N VAL A 439 3.16 23.11 -3.02
CA VAL A 439 4.38 23.59 -2.37
C VAL A 439 5.56 22.70 -2.75
N THR A 440 6.50 23.26 -3.47
CA THR A 440 7.75 22.53 -3.75
C THR A 440 8.72 22.64 -2.58
N ARG A 441 9.33 21.50 -2.23
CA ARG A 441 10.40 21.36 -1.23
C ARG A 441 11.52 20.53 -1.84
N HIS A 442 12.77 20.73 -1.41
CA HIS A 442 13.82 19.78 -1.72
C HIS A 442 13.63 18.47 -0.93
N ARG A 443 14.34 17.41 -1.32
CA ARG A 443 14.10 16.05 -0.81
C ARG A 443 14.16 15.93 0.72
N ALA A 444 15.16 16.52 1.36
CA ALA A 444 15.31 16.45 2.81
C ALA A 444 14.18 17.21 3.53
N ALA A 445 13.87 18.45 3.11
CA ALA A 445 12.78 19.23 3.71
C ALA A 445 11.40 18.57 3.49
N GLY A 446 11.19 17.88 2.38
CA GLY A 446 9.99 17.07 2.14
C GLY A 446 9.88 15.90 3.11
N HIS A 447 10.97 15.19 3.33
CA HIS A 447 11.04 14.09 4.29
C HIS A 447 10.79 14.55 5.73
N GLU A 448 11.44 15.61 6.18
CA GLU A 448 11.23 16.21 7.49
C GLU A 448 9.78 16.67 7.70
N TRP A 449 9.19 17.28 6.68
CA TRP A 449 7.79 17.69 6.73
C TRP A 449 6.86 16.50 6.92
N SER A 450 7.05 15.43 6.14
CA SER A 450 6.26 14.19 6.24
C SER A 450 6.37 13.56 7.62
N GLN A 451 7.57 13.46 8.17
CA GLN A 451 7.79 12.92 9.51
C GLN A 451 7.14 13.76 10.60
N ARG A 452 7.31 15.09 10.54
CA ARG A 452 6.76 16.02 11.54
C ARG A 452 5.24 15.98 11.60
N HIS A 453 4.58 15.81 10.46
CA HIS A 453 3.12 15.83 10.36
C HIS A 453 2.48 14.44 10.36
N GLY A 454 3.26 13.37 10.41
CA GLY A 454 2.74 12.00 10.29
C GLY A 454 2.02 11.75 8.96
N ALA A 455 2.44 12.48 7.91
CA ALA A 455 1.87 12.42 6.57
C ALA A 455 2.59 11.38 5.70
N GLY A 456 1.98 11.04 4.58
CA GLY A 456 2.66 10.28 3.52
C GLY A 456 3.82 11.06 2.90
N ARG A 457 4.55 10.41 2.02
CA ARG A 457 5.76 10.98 1.43
C ARG A 457 5.45 12.16 0.52
N VAL A 458 6.32 13.18 0.55
CA VAL A 458 6.30 14.34 -0.34
C VAL A 458 7.59 14.35 -1.16
N TYR A 459 7.48 14.61 -2.46
CA TYR A 459 8.57 14.58 -3.43
C TYR A 459 8.94 15.97 -3.91
N PRO A 460 10.20 16.20 -4.35
CA PRO A 460 10.57 17.43 -5.02
C PRO A 460 9.83 17.56 -6.36
N PHE A 461 8.86 18.44 -6.44
CA PHE A 461 8.07 18.66 -7.65
C PHE A 461 8.67 19.78 -8.51
N SER A 462 8.67 19.59 -9.83
CA SER A 462 9.09 20.60 -10.81
C SER A 462 7.89 21.09 -11.61
N PRO A 463 7.40 22.32 -11.37
CA PRO A 463 6.33 22.89 -12.18
C PRO A 463 6.71 23.03 -13.67
N ALA A 464 7.99 23.28 -13.98
CA ALA A 464 8.48 23.36 -15.35
C ALA A 464 8.40 22.01 -16.08
N ALA A 465 8.79 20.90 -15.40
CA ALA A 465 8.64 19.55 -15.97
C ALA A 465 7.15 19.16 -16.12
N ALA A 466 6.29 19.62 -15.21
CA ALA A 466 4.85 19.39 -15.31
C ALA A 466 4.23 20.08 -16.54
N GLU A 467 4.75 21.22 -16.97
CA GLU A 467 4.31 21.90 -18.19
C GLU A 467 4.54 21.05 -19.45
N GLU A 468 5.64 20.28 -19.49
CA GLU A 468 5.91 19.32 -20.58
C GLU A 468 4.92 18.14 -20.55
N GLN A 469 4.63 17.62 -19.37
CA GLN A 469 3.64 16.54 -19.18
C GLN A 469 2.24 17.00 -19.56
N VAL A 470 1.86 18.22 -19.22
CA VAL A 470 0.59 18.86 -19.63
C VAL A 470 0.48 18.87 -21.16
N ARG A 471 1.54 19.33 -21.84
CA ARG A 471 1.59 19.39 -23.32
C ARG A 471 1.47 17.99 -23.94
N ALA A 472 2.20 17.01 -23.38
CA ALA A 472 2.10 15.62 -23.81
C ALA A 472 0.69 15.03 -23.62
N ALA A 473 -0.04 15.47 -22.59
CA ALA A 473 -1.44 15.10 -22.34
C ALA A 473 -2.46 15.91 -23.19
N GLY A 474 -2.00 16.77 -24.10
CA GLY A 474 -2.83 17.59 -25.00
C GLY A 474 -3.42 18.83 -24.32
N GLY A 475 -2.91 19.25 -23.17
CA GLY A 475 -3.28 20.48 -22.48
C GLY A 475 -2.33 21.65 -22.80
N ARG A 476 -2.74 22.85 -22.42
CA ARG A 476 -1.95 24.08 -22.54
C ARG A 476 -1.98 24.85 -21.21
N VAL A 477 -0.83 25.22 -20.68
CA VAL A 477 -0.74 26.13 -19.53
C VAL A 477 -1.06 27.54 -20.01
N VAL A 478 -2.11 28.14 -19.43
CA VAL A 478 -2.59 29.48 -19.78
C VAL A 478 -2.26 30.55 -18.73
N GLU A 479 -2.03 30.11 -17.47
CA GLU A 479 -1.57 30.98 -16.38
C GLU A 479 -0.60 30.21 -15.50
N ARG A 480 0.42 30.88 -14.98
CA ARG A 480 1.38 30.31 -14.03
C ARG A 480 1.94 31.36 -13.07
N SER A 481 2.20 30.96 -11.82
CA SER A 481 2.89 31.79 -10.85
C SER A 481 3.74 30.93 -9.89
N GLY A 482 4.80 31.53 -9.34
CA GLY A 482 5.68 30.87 -8.36
C GLY A 482 6.68 29.86 -8.94
N PHE A 483 6.74 29.63 -10.24
CA PHE A 483 7.57 28.58 -10.87
C PHE A 483 9.06 28.74 -10.61
N GLU A 484 9.61 29.96 -10.74
CA GLU A 484 11.04 30.19 -10.47
C GLU A 484 11.41 29.95 -9.01
N ALA A 485 10.53 30.36 -8.07
CA ALA A 485 10.73 30.10 -6.65
C ALA A 485 10.65 28.61 -6.34
N ALA A 486 9.70 27.89 -6.95
CA ALA A 486 9.56 26.44 -6.82
C ALA A 486 10.78 25.69 -7.35
N GLU A 487 11.33 26.10 -8.49
CA GLU A 487 12.57 25.48 -9.03
C GLU A 487 13.78 25.74 -8.13
N ARG A 488 13.90 26.94 -7.50
CA ARG A 488 14.93 27.18 -6.48
C ARG A 488 14.71 26.31 -5.24
N ALA A 489 13.45 26.18 -4.76
CA ALA A 489 13.11 25.33 -3.62
C ALA A 489 13.49 23.85 -3.86
N ARG A 490 13.23 23.34 -5.06
CA ARG A 490 13.59 21.98 -5.45
C ARG A 490 15.09 21.71 -5.36
N ARG A 491 15.94 22.70 -5.65
CA ARG A 491 17.41 22.63 -5.61
C ARG A 491 18.04 22.94 -4.26
N GLY A 492 17.24 23.11 -3.20
CA GLY A 492 17.74 23.33 -1.84
C GLY A 492 17.35 24.69 -1.25
N GLY A 493 16.60 25.50 -1.98
CA GLY A 493 16.03 26.75 -1.45
C GLY A 493 14.88 26.52 -0.46
N PRO A 494 14.35 27.59 0.16
CA PRO A 494 13.20 27.49 1.04
C PRO A 494 11.96 26.96 0.29
N PRO A 495 11.02 26.30 1.00
CA PRO A 495 9.76 25.86 0.41
C PRO A 495 9.05 27.01 -0.30
N ALA A 496 8.51 26.75 -1.49
CA ALA A 496 7.86 27.78 -2.30
C ALA A 496 6.54 27.27 -2.88
N GLU A 497 5.54 28.12 -2.82
CA GLU A 497 4.23 27.89 -3.43
C GLU A 497 4.28 28.19 -4.92
N TRP A 498 3.47 27.45 -5.67
CA TRP A 498 3.28 27.62 -7.09
C TRP A 498 1.84 27.29 -7.47
N ARG A 499 1.38 27.83 -8.58
CA ARG A 499 0.08 27.50 -9.18
C ARG A 499 0.12 27.63 -10.67
N MET A 500 -0.74 26.88 -11.37
CA MET A 500 -0.96 26.95 -12.81
C MET A 500 -2.43 26.72 -13.16
N VAL A 501 -2.86 27.30 -14.25
CA VAL A 501 -4.13 26.99 -14.93
C VAL A 501 -3.82 26.29 -16.22
N VAL A 502 -4.42 25.13 -16.43
CA VAL A 502 -4.27 24.32 -17.64
C VAL A 502 -5.61 24.26 -18.36
N GLU A 503 -5.60 24.41 -19.66
CA GLU A 503 -6.77 24.34 -20.52
C GLU A 503 -6.66 23.21 -21.52
N TRP A 504 -7.75 22.48 -21.73
CA TRP A 504 -7.91 21.53 -22.83
C TRP A 504 -8.89 22.11 -23.84
N PRO A 505 -8.46 22.37 -25.10
CA PRO A 505 -9.35 22.85 -26.16
C PRO A 505 -10.39 21.77 -26.52
N GLU A 506 -11.56 22.16 -26.95
CA GLU A 506 -12.53 21.23 -27.51
C GLU A 506 -11.94 20.51 -28.73
N ARG A 507 -11.98 19.19 -28.74
CA ARG A 507 -11.62 18.41 -29.93
C ARG A 507 -12.72 18.60 -31.00
N GLY A 508 -12.52 19.56 -31.87
CA GLY A 508 -13.46 19.87 -32.94
C GLY A 508 -13.23 21.24 -33.60
N SER A 509 -12.54 22.17 -32.91
CA SER A 509 -12.30 23.51 -33.47
C SER A 509 -11.05 23.62 -34.37
N ALA A 510 -10.16 22.62 -34.36
CA ALA A 510 -8.90 22.66 -35.15
C ALA A 510 -9.03 22.13 -36.59
N ALA A 511 -10.21 21.72 -37.06
CA ALA A 511 -10.38 21.21 -38.42
C ALA A 511 -10.83 22.30 -39.44
N GLY A 512 -10.92 23.56 -38.99
CA GLY A 512 -11.42 24.68 -39.81
C GLY A 512 -10.40 25.64 -40.37
N GLU A 513 -9.12 25.60 -39.94
CA GLU A 513 -8.14 26.63 -40.34
C GLU A 513 -7.07 26.18 -41.37
N GLU A 514 -7.10 24.93 -41.85
CA GLU A 514 -6.19 24.47 -42.91
C GLU A 514 -6.87 24.26 -44.28
N ARG A 515 -8.05 24.82 -44.51
CA ARG A 515 -8.69 24.91 -45.82
C ARG A 515 -9.27 26.31 -46.07
N ALA A 516 -8.43 27.29 -46.26
CA ALA A 516 -8.73 28.52 -46.98
C ALA A 516 -7.53 28.98 -47.78
#